data_a0dd2350cbc72466ac4f37abfe690dff
#
_entry.id   a0dd2350cbc72466ac4f37abfe690dff
#
_cell.length_a   1.000
_cell.length_b   1.000
_cell.length_c   1.000
_cell.angle_alpha   90.00
_cell.angle_beta   90.00
_cell.angle_gamma   90.00
#
_symmetry.space_group_name_H-M   'P 1'
#
loop_
_entity.id
_entity.type
_entity.pdbx_description
1 polymer ?
#
loop_
_entity_poly.entity_id
_entity_poly.type
_entity_poly.pdbx_seq_one_letter_code
_entity_poly.pdbx_strand_id
1 'polypeptide(L)'
;MRFGENFMNEIKSRVRVSDVVAKHVKLKRQGREFSGLSPFTGEKTPSFFVNDEKGFYHCFSSGKHGDAISFLMELEGLTFPEAVERLAEQIGIEMPKSDPAAEQ
;
A
#
# COMPACT_ATOMS: atom_id res chain seq x y z
N MET A 1 -9.45 -11.23 12.49
CA MET A 1 -10.32 -10.18 11.97
C MET A 1 -10.52 -10.32 10.48
N ARG A 2 -11.73 -10.22 10.02
CA ARG A 2 -12.03 -10.31 8.61
C ARG A 2 -12.67 -9.03 8.11
N PHE A 3 -12.24 -8.61 6.94
CA PHE A 3 -12.85 -7.46 6.27
C PHE A 3 -13.76 -7.98 5.16
N GLY A 4 -14.90 -7.34 5.00
CA GLY A 4 -15.82 -7.71 3.94
C GLY A 4 -15.21 -7.43 2.57
N GLU A 5 -15.63 -8.19 1.58
CA GLU A 5 -15.15 -8.02 0.22
C GLU A 5 -15.41 -6.61 -0.31
N ASN A 6 -16.61 -6.06 -0.03
CA ASN A 6 -16.95 -4.71 -0.45
C ASN A 6 -16.05 -3.66 0.18
N PHE A 7 -15.71 -3.84 1.46
CA PHE A 7 -14.83 -2.93 2.15
C PHE A 7 -13.44 -2.96 1.53
N MET A 8 -12.91 -4.16 1.29
CA MET A 8 -11.59 -4.30 0.68
C MET A 8 -11.55 -3.75 -0.73
N ASN A 9 -12.61 -3.95 -1.51
CA ASN A 9 -12.70 -3.41 -2.86
C ASN A 9 -12.72 -1.88 -2.83
N GLU A 10 -13.40 -1.30 -1.86
CA GLU A 10 -13.43 0.14 -1.70
C GLU A 10 -12.07 0.70 -1.33
N ILE A 11 -11.36 0.05 -0.42
CA ILE A 11 -9.99 0.43 -0.08
C ILE A 11 -9.13 0.41 -1.35
N LYS A 12 -9.16 -0.69 -2.08
CA LYS A 12 -8.33 -0.84 -3.28
C LYS A 12 -8.67 0.15 -4.38
N SER A 13 -9.95 0.52 -4.50
CA SER A 13 -10.36 1.47 -5.54
C SER A 13 -10.08 2.92 -5.19
N ARG A 14 -10.05 3.25 -3.92
CA ARG A 14 -9.82 4.63 -3.47
C ARG A 14 -8.37 4.93 -3.13
N VAL A 15 -7.62 3.93 -2.74
CA VAL A 15 -6.21 4.12 -2.38
C VAL A 15 -5.35 3.99 -3.62
N ARG A 16 -4.54 5.01 -3.87
CA ARG A 16 -3.52 4.93 -4.91
C ARG A 16 -2.23 4.50 -4.27
N VAL A 17 -1.58 3.52 -4.86
CA VAL A 17 -0.30 3.04 -4.34
C VAL A 17 0.71 4.17 -4.29
N SER A 18 0.72 5.03 -5.31
CA SER A 18 1.64 6.17 -5.33
C SER A 18 1.41 7.13 -4.16
N ASP A 19 0.16 7.33 -3.74
CA ASP A 19 -0.13 8.20 -2.60
C ASP A 19 0.43 7.64 -1.30
N VAL A 20 0.35 6.33 -1.13
CA VAL A 20 0.88 5.66 0.06
C VAL A 20 2.40 5.69 0.03
N VAL A 21 2.99 5.35 -1.09
CA VAL A 21 4.44 5.29 -1.25
C VAL A 21 5.07 6.67 -1.14
N ALA A 22 4.41 7.71 -1.67
CA ALA A 22 4.95 9.06 -1.68
C ALA A 22 5.19 9.63 -0.28
N LYS A 23 4.56 9.08 0.73
CA LYS A 23 4.80 9.49 2.12
C LYS A 23 6.17 9.04 2.62
N HIS A 24 6.75 8.04 1.98
CA HIS A 24 8.01 7.45 2.39
C HIS A 24 9.09 7.56 1.33
N VAL A 25 8.70 7.70 0.07
CA VAL A 25 9.63 7.70 -1.06
C VAL A 25 9.30 8.87 -1.96
N LYS A 26 10.33 9.59 -2.38
CA LYS A 26 10.14 10.68 -3.33
C LYS A 26 9.97 10.08 -4.72
N LEU A 27 8.78 10.19 -5.26
CA LEU A 27 8.45 9.61 -6.55
C LEU A 27 8.51 10.64 -7.67
N LYS A 28 8.95 10.20 -8.84
CA LYS A 28 8.92 10.98 -10.07
C LYS A 28 8.06 10.26 -11.08
N ARG A 29 7.21 11.01 -11.76
CA ARG A 29 6.37 10.42 -12.78
C ARG A 29 7.19 10.09 -14.02
N GLN A 30 7.01 8.86 -14.51
CA GLN A 30 7.65 8.39 -15.75
C GLN A 30 6.60 7.69 -16.58
N GLY A 31 5.98 8.42 -17.50
CA GLY A 31 4.92 7.86 -18.31
C GLY A 31 3.71 7.50 -17.44
N ARG A 32 3.35 6.24 -17.42
CA ARG A 32 2.22 5.74 -16.65
C ARG A 32 2.61 5.25 -15.27
N GLU A 33 3.89 5.30 -14.95
CA GLU A 33 4.38 4.82 -13.68
C GLU A 33 5.11 5.92 -12.93
N PHE A 34 5.41 5.65 -11.67
CA PHE A 34 6.25 6.50 -10.85
C PHE A 34 7.50 5.73 -10.51
N SER A 35 8.62 6.43 -10.38
CA SER A 35 9.86 5.80 -9.98
C SER A 35 10.50 6.55 -8.83
N GLY A 36 11.31 5.84 -8.05
CA GLY A 36 12.02 6.45 -6.93
C GLY A 36 13.06 5.52 -6.36
N LEU A 37 13.73 5.98 -5.31
CA LEU A 37 14.69 5.18 -4.61
C LEU A 37 13.96 4.22 -3.68
N SER A 38 14.41 2.97 -3.66
CA SER A 38 13.76 1.95 -2.84
C SER A 38 13.93 2.27 -1.35
N PRO A 39 12.84 2.22 -0.56
CA PRO A 39 12.94 2.35 0.89
C PRO A 39 13.41 1.06 1.54
N PHE A 40 13.50 -0.03 0.79
CA PHE A 40 13.93 -1.33 1.29
C PHE A 40 15.43 -1.57 1.14
N THR A 41 16.08 -0.74 0.34
CA THR A 41 17.52 -0.86 0.09
C THR A 41 18.16 0.51 0.20
N GLY A 42 19.47 0.54 0.34
CA GLY A 42 20.18 1.81 0.42
C GLY A 42 20.74 2.30 -0.91
N GLU A 43 20.19 1.83 -2.00
CA GLU A 43 20.68 2.17 -3.32
C GLU A 43 20.34 3.61 -3.72
N LYS A 44 21.22 4.22 -4.49
CA LYS A 44 21.03 5.58 -4.98
C LYS A 44 20.41 5.64 -6.37
N THR A 45 20.28 4.49 -7.02
CA THR A 45 19.68 4.40 -8.35
C THR A 45 18.21 4.08 -8.23
N PRO A 46 17.33 4.78 -8.98
CA PRO A 46 15.90 4.46 -8.94
C PRO A 46 15.64 3.04 -9.37
N SER A 47 15.13 2.24 -8.44
CA SER A 47 14.79 0.84 -8.69
C SER A 47 13.40 0.49 -8.19
N PHE A 48 12.68 1.47 -7.66
CA PHE A 48 11.36 1.28 -7.10
C PHE A 48 10.33 1.91 -8.05
N PHE A 49 9.36 1.11 -8.47
CA PHE A 49 8.35 1.56 -9.43
C PHE A 49 6.96 1.33 -8.89
N VAL A 50 6.07 2.27 -9.19
CA VAL A 50 4.67 2.20 -8.77
C VAL A 50 3.78 2.37 -9.98
N ASN A 51 2.79 1.49 -10.12
CA ASN A 51 1.81 1.57 -11.19
C ASN A 51 0.41 1.67 -10.58
N ASP A 52 -0.18 2.87 -10.64
CA ASP A 52 -1.50 3.12 -10.06
C ASP A 52 -2.63 2.46 -10.84
N GLU A 53 -2.45 2.31 -12.15
CA GLU A 53 -3.48 1.66 -12.97
C GLU A 53 -3.63 0.19 -12.59
N LYS A 54 -2.52 -0.46 -12.32
CA LYS A 54 -2.52 -1.87 -11.91
C LYS A 54 -2.60 -2.04 -10.40
N GLY A 55 -2.36 -0.95 -9.66
CA GLY A 55 -2.47 -0.96 -8.21
C GLY A 55 -1.37 -1.74 -7.51
N PHE A 56 -0.14 -1.65 -8.00
CA PHE A 56 0.96 -2.36 -7.37
C PHE A 56 2.28 -1.59 -7.47
N TYR A 57 3.22 -2.01 -6.65
CA TYR A 57 4.59 -1.52 -6.70
C TYR A 57 5.53 -2.69 -6.98
N HIS A 58 6.73 -2.34 -7.45
CA HIS A 58 7.77 -3.33 -7.69
C HIS A 58 9.13 -2.70 -7.39
N CYS A 59 9.91 -3.36 -6.55
CA CYS A 59 11.26 -2.95 -6.24
C CYS A 59 12.22 -3.93 -6.89
N PHE A 60 12.90 -3.48 -7.95
CA PHE A 60 13.80 -4.36 -8.69
C PHE A 60 15.06 -4.74 -7.91
N SER A 61 15.50 -3.88 -7.00
CA SER A 61 16.71 -4.17 -6.23
C SER A 61 16.49 -5.19 -5.12
N SER A 62 15.30 -5.20 -4.52
CA SER A 62 15.00 -6.13 -3.43
C SER A 62 14.13 -7.30 -3.87
N GLY A 63 13.48 -7.17 -5.03
CA GLY A 63 12.53 -8.17 -5.50
C GLY A 63 11.16 -8.08 -4.83
N LYS A 64 10.96 -7.13 -3.94
CA LYS A 64 9.67 -6.96 -3.28
C LYS A 64 8.65 -6.34 -4.22
N HIS A 65 7.41 -6.81 -4.12
CA HIS A 65 6.32 -6.30 -4.93
C HIS A 65 5.00 -6.53 -4.20
N GLY A 66 3.95 -5.86 -4.65
CA GLY A 66 2.63 -6.02 -4.05
C GLY A 66 1.79 -4.77 -4.17
N ASP A 67 0.71 -4.72 -3.41
CA ASP A 67 -0.19 -3.58 -3.39
C ASP A 67 0.16 -2.63 -2.23
N ALA A 68 -0.70 -1.63 -2.00
CA ALA A 68 -0.46 -0.66 -0.94
C ALA A 68 -0.45 -1.31 0.44
N ILE A 69 -1.27 -2.32 0.64
CA ILE A 69 -1.30 -3.04 1.92
C ILE A 69 0.02 -3.75 2.15
N SER A 70 0.49 -4.48 1.13
CA SER A 70 1.78 -5.18 1.21
C SER A 70 2.92 -4.22 1.45
N PHE A 71 2.89 -3.04 0.82
CA PHE A 71 3.91 -2.03 1.01
C PHE A 71 4.01 -1.60 2.47
N LEU A 72 2.88 -1.32 3.09
CA LEU A 72 2.87 -0.90 4.51
C LEU A 72 3.30 -2.03 5.43
N MET A 73 2.89 -3.25 5.13
CA MET A 73 3.30 -4.40 5.94
C MET A 73 4.82 -4.60 5.90
N GLU A 74 5.40 -4.45 4.71
CA GLU A 74 6.84 -4.63 4.56
C GLU A 74 7.65 -3.46 5.11
N LEU A 75 7.19 -2.24 4.86
CA LEU A 75 7.96 -1.06 5.25
C LEU A 75 7.85 -0.74 6.73
N GLU A 76 6.63 -0.79 7.25
CA GLU A 76 6.37 -0.39 8.64
C GLU A 76 6.23 -1.56 9.59
N GLY A 77 6.31 -2.79 9.10
CA GLY A 77 6.18 -3.97 9.92
C GLY A 77 4.78 -4.18 10.48
N LEU A 78 3.78 -3.70 9.77
CA LEU A 78 2.39 -3.82 10.21
C LEU A 78 1.80 -5.18 9.88
N THR A 79 0.83 -5.59 10.68
CA THR A 79 0.01 -6.74 10.34
C THR A 79 -0.97 -6.34 9.26
N PHE A 80 -1.62 -7.33 8.63
CA PHE A 80 -2.62 -7.05 7.61
C PHE A 80 -3.74 -6.13 8.11
N PRO A 81 -4.37 -6.41 9.25
CA PRO A 81 -5.42 -5.51 9.77
C PRO A 81 -4.92 -4.10 10.07
N GLU A 82 -3.70 -3.98 10.58
CA GLU A 82 -3.13 -2.67 10.86
C GLU A 82 -2.88 -1.87 9.60
N ALA A 83 -2.40 -2.53 8.55
CA ALA A 83 -2.16 -1.87 7.27
C ALA A 83 -3.48 -1.40 6.66
N VAL A 84 -4.52 -2.23 6.70
CA VAL A 84 -5.84 -1.87 6.19
C VAL A 84 -6.41 -0.68 6.96
N GLU A 85 -6.27 -0.70 8.28
CA GLU A 85 -6.73 0.41 9.11
C GLU A 85 -6.03 1.72 8.76
N ARG A 86 -4.72 1.65 8.53
CA ARG A 86 -3.95 2.82 8.15
C ARG A 86 -4.45 3.40 6.82
N LEU A 87 -4.74 2.54 5.86
CA LEU A 87 -5.25 2.99 4.57
C LEU A 87 -6.66 3.55 4.68
N ALA A 88 -7.51 2.93 5.49
CA ALA A 88 -8.85 3.43 5.70
C ALA A 88 -8.84 4.84 6.30
N GLU A 89 -7.95 5.09 7.25
CA GLU A 89 -7.78 6.42 7.82
C GLU A 89 -7.34 7.43 6.78
N GLN A 90 -6.43 7.02 5.91
CA GLN A 90 -5.88 7.90 4.88
C GLN A 90 -6.95 8.39 3.92
N ILE A 91 -7.90 7.54 3.58
CA ILE A 91 -8.95 7.90 2.63
C ILE A 91 -10.26 8.29 3.30
N GLY A 92 -10.27 8.32 4.64
CA GLY A 92 -11.42 8.78 5.39
C GLY A 92 -12.59 7.81 5.48
N ILE A 93 -12.34 6.51 5.35
CA ILE A 93 -13.38 5.50 5.53
C ILE A 93 -13.29 4.93 6.94
N GLU A 94 -14.45 4.71 7.54
CA GLU A 94 -14.48 4.06 8.85
C GLU A 94 -14.21 2.57 8.70
N MET A 95 -13.45 2.04 9.64
CA MET A 95 -13.28 0.60 9.73
C MET A 95 -14.62 -0.06 10.02
N PRO A 96 -14.89 -1.24 9.45
CA PRO A 96 -16.10 -1.95 9.78
C PRO A 96 -16.12 -2.21 11.28
N LYS A 97 -17.28 -1.98 11.90
CA LYS A 97 -17.41 -2.30 13.30
C LYS A 97 -17.31 -3.79 13.49
N SER A 98 -16.41 -4.19 14.36
CA SER A 98 -16.29 -5.59 14.71
C SER A 98 -17.51 -6.01 15.50
N ASP A 99 -18.22 -7.01 15.03
CA ASP A 99 -19.20 -7.67 15.83
C ASP A 99 -18.44 -8.69 16.66
N PRO A 100 -18.42 -8.56 17.99
CA PRO A 100 -17.68 -9.52 18.82
C PRO A 100 -18.03 -10.97 18.54
N ALA A 101 -19.28 -11.22 18.19
CA ALA A 101 -19.70 -12.58 17.85
C ALA A 101 -19.13 -13.02 16.51
N ALA A 102 -18.97 -12.11 15.55
CA ALA A 102 -18.47 -12.43 14.24
C ALA A 102 -16.96 -12.60 14.23
N GLU A 103 -16.27 -12.03 15.19
CA GLU A 103 -14.82 -12.10 15.23
C GLU A 103 -14.28 -13.35 15.92
N GLN A 104 -15.13 -14.10 16.48
CA GLN A 104 -14.70 -15.28 17.23
C GLN A 104 -14.68 -16.55 16.41
#